data_4c21aac1640617cb8a03418ddbdf669b
#
_entry.id   4c21aac1640617cb8a03418ddbdf669b
#
_cell.length_a   1.000
_cell.length_b   1.000
_cell.length_c   1.000
_cell.angle_alpha   90.00
_cell.angle_beta   90.00
_cell.angle_gamma   90.00
#
_symmetry.space_group_name_H-M   'P 1'
#
loop_
_entity.id
_entity.type
_entity.pdbx_description
1 polymer ?
#
loop_
_entity_poly.entity_id
_entity_poly.type
_entity_poly.pdbx_seq_one_letter_code
_entity_poly.pdbx_strand_id
1 'polypeptide(L)'
;MKRTIIFLLTVMLLMPALAMAQSAVVDNGSDPESRLNLRAAPAKDAAAIGKFVSGTQVEIIADAGGGWSQVCIGSGQSSVSGYMMTEYLKASSAIDAREICTVVSPYGTQSVVLRDRPSNSYDAVMMLMVGESVTVIGVNGDFCFVQTGDSSVGCLMNSELK
;
A
#
# COMPACT_ATOMS: atom_id res chain seq x y z
N MET A 1 33.85 57.82 21.68
CA MET A 1 33.54 57.03 20.50
C MET A 1 33.00 55.67 20.95
N LYS A 2 31.67 55.47 20.94
CA LYS A 2 31.02 54.20 21.35
C LYS A 2 30.80 53.36 20.07
N ARG A 3 31.49 52.21 19.97
CA ARG A 3 31.30 51.25 18.89
C ARG A 3 30.12 50.37 19.25
N THR A 4 28.99 50.55 18.56
CA THR A 4 27.81 49.70 18.65
C THR A 4 28.08 48.48 17.76
N ILE A 5 28.21 47.28 18.37
CA ILE A 5 28.30 46.01 17.69
C ILE A 5 26.86 45.54 17.45
N ILE A 6 26.46 45.57 16.19
CA ILE A 6 25.16 45.01 15.76
C ILE A 6 25.35 43.50 15.59
N PHE A 7 24.82 42.72 16.50
CA PHE A 7 24.71 41.26 16.36
C PHE A 7 23.56 40.96 15.38
N LEU A 8 23.92 40.62 14.14
CA LEU A 8 22.99 40.14 13.14
C LEU A 8 22.64 38.67 13.48
N LEU A 9 21.51 38.46 14.19
CA LEU A 9 21.01 37.14 14.51
C LEU A 9 20.38 36.57 13.25
N THR A 10 21.15 35.77 12.50
CA THR A 10 20.62 35.02 11.36
C THR A 10 19.72 33.90 11.90
N VAL A 11 18.43 34.13 11.94
CA VAL A 11 17.44 33.08 12.20
C VAL A 11 17.40 32.21 10.96
N MET A 12 18.13 31.10 11.01
CA MET A 12 18.03 30.03 10.01
C MET A 12 16.69 29.34 10.19
N LEU A 13 15.73 29.74 9.35
CA LEU A 13 14.40 29.15 9.30
C LEU A 13 14.57 27.71 8.83
N LEU A 14 14.56 26.77 9.77
CA LEU A 14 14.52 25.34 9.48
C LEU A 14 13.11 25.05 8.94
N MET A 15 12.92 25.17 7.62
CA MET A 15 11.71 24.69 6.98
C MET A 15 11.69 23.16 7.14
N PRO A 16 10.66 22.60 7.79
CA PRO A 16 10.48 21.15 7.72
C PRO A 16 10.31 20.81 6.25
N ALA A 17 11.22 19.99 5.70
CA ALA A 17 10.98 19.37 4.41
C ALA A 17 9.67 18.62 4.54
N LEU A 18 8.62 19.05 3.83
CA LEU A 18 7.46 18.22 3.63
C LEU A 18 7.96 16.93 2.97
N ALA A 19 8.02 15.85 3.74
CA ALA A 19 8.24 14.54 3.18
C ALA A 19 7.04 14.28 2.26
N MET A 20 7.25 14.47 0.96
CA MET A 20 6.28 14.07 -0.06
C MET A 20 6.21 12.56 0.04
N ALA A 21 5.05 12.05 0.39
CA ALA A 21 4.80 10.63 0.37
C ALA A 21 5.12 10.11 -1.05
N GLN A 22 6.01 9.14 -1.13
CA GLN A 22 6.46 8.58 -2.40
C GLN A 22 5.67 7.31 -2.66
N SER A 23 4.98 7.28 -3.79
CA SER A 23 4.28 6.09 -4.25
C SER A 23 5.25 5.02 -4.72
N ALA A 24 5.03 3.80 -4.29
CA ALA A 24 5.79 2.64 -4.69
C ALA A 24 4.89 1.41 -4.88
N VAL A 25 5.42 0.40 -5.53
CA VAL A 25 4.80 -0.93 -5.64
C VAL A 25 5.70 -1.96 -5.01
N VAL A 26 5.10 -2.96 -4.38
CA VAL A 26 5.80 -4.15 -3.91
C VAL A 26 6.31 -4.94 -5.11
N ASP A 27 7.59 -5.32 -5.11
CA ASP A 27 8.21 -6.19 -6.11
C ASP A 27 9.00 -7.30 -5.43
N ASN A 28 8.38 -8.44 -5.27
CA ASN A 28 8.98 -9.66 -4.71
C ASN A 28 9.67 -10.54 -5.77
N GLY A 29 9.86 -10.02 -7.00
CA GLY A 29 10.31 -10.79 -8.15
C GLY A 29 9.15 -11.43 -8.92
N SER A 30 9.48 -12.38 -9.77
CA SER A 30 8.56 -12.99 -10.74
C SER A 30 7.65 -14.09 -10.17
N ASP A 31 7.84 -14.47 -8.90
CA ASP A 31 7.00 -15.50 -8.28
C ASP A 31 5.70 -14.87 -7.78
N PRO A 32 4.55 -15.19 -8.40
CA PRO A 32 3.25 -14.63 -8.01
C PRO A 32 2.80 -15.09 -6.62
N GLU A 33 3.41 -16.13 -6.08
CA GLU A 33 3.11 -16.65 -4.75
C GLU A 33 3.95 -15.99 -3.65
N SER A 34 5.02 -15.31 -4.03
CA SER A 34 5.88 -14.60 -3.09
C SER A 34 5.15 -13.43 -2.45
N ARG A 35 5.29 -13.30 -1.14
CA ARG A 35 4.66 -12.23 -0.36
C ARG A 35 5.67 -11.50 0.49
N LEU A 36 5.63 -10.18 0.44
CA LEU A 36 6.39 -9.31 1.32
C LEU A 36 5.64 -9.11 2.63
N ASN A 37 6.32 -9.28 3.75
CA ASN A 37 5.74 -9.00 5.06
C ASN A 37 5.73 -7.49 5.32
N LEU A 38 4.58 -6.99 5.75
CA LEU A 38 4.47 -5.73 6.48
C LEU A 38 4.70 -6.02 7.95
N ARG A 39 5.63 -5.32 8.59
CA ARG A 39 6.03 -5.59 9.96
C ARG A 39 5.72 -4.43 10.90
N ALA A 40 5.55 -4.74 12.16
CA ALA A 40 5.28 -3.76 13.21
C ALA A 40 6.49 -2.87 13.54
N ALA A 41 7.72 -3.34 13.23
CA ALA A 41 8.96 -2.60 13.44
C ALA A 41 9.96 -2.89 12.29
N PRO A 42 10.98 -2.02 12.05
CA PRO A 42 11.95 -2.19 10.98
C PRO A 42 13.02 -3.23 11.35
N ALA A 43 12.59 -4.47 11.56
CA ALA A 43 13.43 -5.59 11.90
C ALA A 43 12.88 -6.90 11.34
N LYS A 44 13.77 -7.84 10.94
CA LYS A 44 13.38 -9.11 10.32
C LYS A 44 12.65 -10.07 11.28
N ASP A 45 12.85 -9.93 12.56
CA ASP A 45 12.23 -10.68 13.65
C ASP A 45 10.97 -10.01 14.22
N ALA A 46 10.66 -8.77 13.82
CA ALA A 46 9.43 -8.09 14.22
C ALA A 46 8.19 -8.84 13.71
N ALA A 47 7.10 -8.72 14.46
CA ALA A 47 5.83 -9.34 14.12
C ALA A 47 5.36 -8.90 12.73
N ALA A 48 4.95 -9.85 11.88
CA ALA A 48 4.29 -9.55 10.63
C ALA A 48 2.82 -9.21 10.90
N ILE A 49 2.41 -8.00 10.49
CA ILE A 49 1.05 -7.48 10.63
C ILE A 49 0.26 -7.57 9.32
N GLY A 50 0.92 -7.97 8.24
CA GLY A 50 0.32 -8.21 6.94
C GLY A 50 1.29 -8.87 5.98
N LYS A 51 0.78 -9.43 4.88
CA LYS A 51 1.55 -10.02 3.79
C LYS A 51 0.99 -9.56 2.46
N PHE A 52 1.84 -9.04 1.58
CA PHE A 52 1.44 -8.39 0.35
C PHE A 52 2.19 -8.97 -0.85
N VAL A 53 1.50 -9.12 -1.94
CA VAL A 53 2.02 -9.67 -3.21
C VAL A 53 2.68 -8.59 -4.06
N SER A 54 3.48 -9.00 -5.04
CA SER A 54 4.01 -8.09 -6.05
C SER A 54 2.88 -7.35 -6.77
N GLY A 55 3.09 -6.06 -7.06
CA GLY A 55 2.08 -5.18 -7.64
C GLY A 55 1.23 -4.42 -6.61
N THR A 56 1.26 -4.79 -5.32
CA THR A 56 0.57 -4.03 -4.28
C THR A 56 1.15 -2.62 -4.19
N GLN A 57 0.28 -1.63 -4.29
CA GLN A 57 0.66 -0.23 -4.15
C GLN A 57 0.82 0.14 -2.68
N VAL A 58 1.89 0.86 -2.40
CA VAL A 58 2.21 1.36 -1.07
C VAL A 58 2.64 2.83 -1.16
N GLU A 59 2.40 3.55 -0.11
CA GLU A 59 2.88 4.91 0.08
C GLU A 59 4.07 4.87 1.05
N ILE A 60 5.26 5.28 0.60
CA ILE A 60 6.42 5.40 1.47
C ILE A 60 6.28 6.71 2.24
N ILE A 61 6.15 6.58 3.56
CA ILE A 61 5.99 7.72 4.49
C ILE A 61 7.36 8.26 4.89
N ALA A 62 8.32 7.35 5.16
CA ALA A 62 9.65 7.71 5.60
C ALA A 62 10.66 6.58 5.34
N ASP A 63 11.93 6.95 5.19
CA ASP A 63 13.05 6.01 5.33
C ASP A 63 13.25 5.72 6.83
N ALA A 64 13.13 4.45 7.21
CA ALA A 64 13.32 4.00 8.58
C ALA A 64 14.78 3.59 8.87
N GLY A 65 15.68 3.73 7.88
CA GLY A 65 17.07 3.32 7.98
C GLY A 65 17.27 1.80 7.91
N GLY A 66 18.52 1.37 7.77
CA GLY A 66 18.86 -0.07 7.78
C GLY A 66 18.23 -0.89 6.66
N GLY A 67 17.82 -0.25 5.54
CA GLY A 67 17.13 -0.92 4.42
C GLY A 67 15.64 -1.13 4.64
N TRP A 68 15.01 -0.36 5.54
CA TRP A 68 13.59 -0.39 5.82
C TRP A 68 12.90 0.92 5.45
N SER A 69 11.71 0.82 4.90
CA SER A 69 10.82 1.94 4.66
C SER A 69 9.58 1.82 5.53
N GLN A 70 9.18 2.93 6.15
CA GLN A 70 7.85 3.02 6.74
C GLN A 70 6.86 3.26 5.62
N VAL A 71 5.83 2.43 5.55
CA VAL A 71 4.84 2.47 4.47
C VAL A 71 3.42 2.50 5.02
N CYS A 72 2.52 3.03 4.19
CA CYS A 72 1.08 2.98 4.39
C CYS A 72 0.43 2.26 3.20
N ILE A 73 -0.53 1.40 3.46
CA ILE A 73 -1.31 0.67 2.47
C ILE A 73 -2.78 0.91 2.77
N GLY A 74 -3.57 1.18 1.74
CA GLY A 74 -4.95 1.56 1.93
C GLY A 74 -5.15 3.08 2.08
N SER A 75 -6.34 3.55 2.30
CA SER A 75 -6.68 4.96 2.45
C SER A 75 -7.69 5.20 3.56
N GLY A 76 -7.65 6.42 4.13
CA GLY A 76 -8.59 6.82 5.19
C GLY A 76 -8.50 5.91 6.43
N GLN A 77 -9.64 5.56 6.99
CA GLN A 77 -9.72 4.73 8.20
C GLN A 77 -9.34 3.26 7.98
N SER A 78 -9.28 2.84 6.71
CA SER A 78 -8.90 1.48 6.32
C SER A 78 -7.41 1.34 5.97
N SER A 79 -6.61 2.37 6.24
CA SER A 79 -5.17 2.29 6.02
C SER A 79 -4.46 1.49 7.10
N VAL A 80 -3.48 0.71 6.69
CA VAL A 80 -2.57 0.01 7.60
C VAL A 80 -1.15 0.52 7.36
N SER A 81 -0.45 0.85 8.43
CA SER A 81 0.93 1.32 8.38
C SER A 81 1.87 0.34 9.06
N GLY A 82 3.09 0.25 8.55
CA GLY A 82 4.12 -0.62 9.10
C GLY A 82 5.43 -0.43 8.34
N TYR A 83 6.28 -1.47 8.37
CA TYR A 83 7.60 -1.43 7.79
C TYR A 83 7.80 -2.55 6.78
N MET A 84 8.38 -2.19 5.63
CA MET A 84 8.79 -3.12 4.58
C MET A 84 10.25 -2.93 4.25
N MET A 85 10.92 -3.98 3.78
CA MET A 85 12.30 -3.86 3.29
C MET A 85 12.29 -3.05 1.99
N THR A 86 13.12 -1.99 1.94
CA THR A 86 13.17 -1.02 0.84
C THR A 86 13.55 -1.68 -0.50
N GLU A 87 14.38 -2.73 -0.46
CA GLU A 87 14.84 -3.45 -1.65
C GLU A 87 13.70 -4.08 -2.47
N TYR A 88 12.55 -4.34 -1.84
CA TYR A 88 11.35 -4.88 -2.47
C TYR A 88 10.31 -3.81 -2.84
N LEU A 89 10.68 -2.54 -2.77
CA LEU A 89 9.81 -1.43 -3.14
C LEU A 89 10.36 -0.73 -4.37
N LYS A 90 9.60 -0.73 -5.46
CA LYS A 90 9.93 0.02 -6.67
C LYS A 90 9.12 1.29 -6.75
N ALA A 91 9.76 2.41 -7.09
CA ALA A 91 9.05 3.65 -7.33
C ALA A 91 7.99 3.44 -8.43
N SER A 92 6.78 3.87 -8.16
CA SER A 92 5.68 3.83 -9.11
C SER A 92 5.34 5.25 -9.54
N SER A 93 5.32 5.47 -10.85
CA SER A 93 4.85 6.73 -11.45
C SER A 93 3.33 6.72 -11.69
N ALA A 94 2.66 5.63 -11.37
CA ALA A 94 1.28 5.38 -11.76
C ALA A 94 0.34 5.45 -10.56
N ILE A 95 0.34 6.55 -9.79
CA ILE A 95 -0.65 6.65 -8.75
C ILE A 95 -1.14 8.06 -8.61
N ASP A 96 -2.19 8.33 -9.30
CA ASP A 96 -2.99 9.51 -8.99
C ASP A 96 -4.30 9.22 -8.26
N ALA A 97 -4.70 8.05 -8.04
CA ALA A 97 -5.82 7.78 -7.14
C ALA A 97 -5.94 6.28 -6.93
N ARG A 98 -5.99 5.87 -5.71
CA ARG A 98 -6.57 4.59 -5.34
C ARG A 98 -8.01 4.62 -5.79
N GLU A 99 -8.28 3.93 -6.87
CA GLU A 99 -9.61 3.90 -7.46
C GLU A 99 -10.55 3.15 -6.52
N ILE A 100 -11.66 3.76 -6.20
CA ILE A 100 -12.75 3.08 -5.50
C ILE A 100 -13.63 2.46 -6.57
N CYS A 101 -13.65 1.13 -6.59
CA CYS A 101 -14.45 0.35 -7.51
C CYS A 101 -15.63 -0.30 -6.80
N THR A 102 -16.66 -0.58 -7.56
CA THR A 102 -17.83 -1.33 -7.09
C THR A 102 -17.68 -2.79 -7.51
N VAL A 103 -17.91 -3.69 -6.58
CA VAL A 103 -17.97 -5.14 -6.86
C VAL A 103 -19.13 -5.46 -7.77
N VAL A 104 -18.85 -6.13 -8.89
CA VAL A 104 -19.85 -6.60 -9.85
C VAL A 104 -19.67 -8.09 -10.09
N SER A 105 -20.70 -8.78 -10.56
CA SER A 105 -20.58 -10.18 -10.97
C SER A 105 -20.77 -10.32 -12.47
N PRO A 106 -19.75 -10.78 -13.21
CA PRO A 106 -19.87 -11.06 -14.63
C PRO A 106 -20.77 -12.28 -14.91
N TYR A 107 -21.05 -13.09 -13.87
CA TYR A 107 -21.84 -14.33 -13.97
C TYR A 107 -23.25 -14.20 -13.42
N GLY A 108 -23.67 -13.00 -12.99
CA GLY A 108 -25.00 -12.74 -12.43
C GLY A 108 -25.21 -13.32 -11.03
N THR A 109 -24.16 -13.65 -10.32
CA THR A 109 -24.23 -14.06 -8.91
C THR A 109 -24.44 -12.84 -8.01
N GLN A 110 -24.93 -13.04 -6.78
CA GLN A 110 -25.12 -11.95 -5.81
C GLN A 110 -23.83 -11.60 -5.04
N SER A 111 -22.81 -12.43 -5.17
CA SER A 111 -21.53 -12.25 -4.50
C SER A 111 -20.39 -12.78 -5.34
N VAL A 112 -19.19 -12.28 -5.07
CA VAL A 112 -17.92 -12.75 -5.61
C VAL A 112 -16.99 -13.17 -4.48
N VAL A 113 -15.97 -13.95 -4.80
CA VAL A 113 -15.03 -14.47 -3.79
C VAL A 113 -13.78 -13.61 -3.82
N LEU A 114 -13.50 -12.92 -2.72
CA LEU A 114 -12.19 -12.30 -2.46
C LEU A 114 -11.20 -13.41 -2.13
N ARG A 115 -10.14 -13.53 -2.92
CA ARG A 115 -9.14 -14.59 -2.80
C ARG A 115 -7.86 -14.06 -2.17
N ASP A 116 -7.10 -14.95 -1.56
CA ASP A 116 -5.83 -14.58 -0.94
C ASP A 116 -4.70 -14.34 -1.98
N ARG A 117 -4.88 -14.80 -3.23
CA ARG A 117 -3.90 -14.71 -4.32
C ARG A 117 -4.57 -14.47 -5.68
N PRO A 118 -3.82 -13.94 -6.68
CA PRO A 118 -4.35 -13.65 -8.00
C PRO A 118 -4.52 -14.93 -8.83
N SER A 119 -5.43 -15.79 -8.41
CA SER A 119 -5.78 -17.04 -9.09
C SER A 119 -7.17 -17.52 -8.68
N ASN A 120 -7.85 -18.18 -9.60
CA ASN A 120 -9.16 -18.79 -9.35
C ASN A 120 -9.12 -20.08 -8.52
N SER A 121 -7.93 -20.59 -8.20
CA SER A 121 -7.71 -21.88 -7.54
C SER A 121 -7.32 -21.77 -6.07
N TYR A 122 -7.21 -20.56 -5.53
CA TYR A 122 -6.75 -20.35 -4.16
C TYR A 122 -7.86 -20.07 -3.17
N ASP A 123 -7.49 -20.10 -1.88
CA ASP A 123 -8.42 -20.01 -0.77
C ASP A 123 -9.21 -18.69 -0.77
N ALA A 124 -10.46 -18.80 -0.39
CA ALA A 124 -11.30 -17.65 -0.17
C ALA A 124 -10.91 -16.94 1.13
N VAL A 125 -10.69 -15.64 1.03
CA VAL A 125 -10.53 -14.78 2.20
C VAL A 125 -11.92 -14.50 2.78
N MET A 126 -12.84 -14.05 1.91
CA MET A 126 -14.23 -13.76 2.25
C MET A 126 -15.09 -13.68 1.00
N MET A 127 -16.38 -13.56 1.17
CA MET A 127 -17.33 -13.25 0.08
C MET A 127 -17.70 -11.76 0.16
N LEU A 128 -17.66 -11.10 -1.00
CA LEU A 128 -18.12 -9.73 -1.16
C LEU A 128 -19.45 -9.72 -1.91
N MET A 129 -20.37 -8.88 -1.45
CA MET A 129 -21.66 -8.73 -2.14
C MET A 129 -21.51 -7.81 -3.35
N VAL A 130 -22.24 -8.12 -4.41
CA VAL A 130 -22.35 -7.20 -5.55
C VAL A 130 -22.92 -5.86 -5.08
N GLY A 131 -22.25 -4.76 -5.45
CA GLY A 131 -22.57 -3.42 -5.00
C GLY A 131 -21.69 -2.91 -3.85
N GLU A 132 -20.89 -3.77 -3.20
CA GLU A 132 -19.91 -3.29 -2.22
C GLU A 132 -18.81 -2.47 -2.88
N SER A 133 -18.29 -1.49 -2.14
CA SER A 133 -17.18 -0.67 -2.58
C SER A 133 -15.87 -1.22 -2.03
N VAL A 134 -14.87 -1.30 -2.89
CA VAL A 134 -13.50 -1.70 -2.54
C VAL A 134 -12.50 -0.70 -3.10
N THR A 135 -11.36 -0.56 -2.44
CA THR A 135 -10.26 0.28 -2.94
C THR A 135 -9.26 -0.60 -3.67
N VAL A 136 -8.99 -0.32 -4.94
CA VAL A 136 -7.92 -0.98 -5.69
C VAL A 136 -6.58 -0.50 -5.15
N ILE A 137 -5.73 -1.44 -4.71
CA ILE A 137 -4.41 -1.18 -4.14
C ILE A 137 -3.28 -1.72 -5.00
N GLY A 138 -3.59 -2.38 -6.10
CA GLY A 138 -2.63 -2.88 -7.07
C GLY A 138 -3.31 -3.64 -8.20
N VAL A 139 -2.59 -3.84 -9.31
CA VAL A 139 -3.07 -4.60 -10.47
C VAL A 139 -1.99 -5.60 -10.87
N ASN A 140 -2.39 -6.84 -11.14
CA ASN A 140 -1.51 -7.88 -11.64
C ASN A 140 -2.23 -8.73 -12.71
N GLY A 141 -2.00 -8.39 -13.97
CA GLY A 141 -2.65 -9.06 -15.10
C GLY A 141 -4.17 -8.91 -15.06
N ASP A 142 -4.87 -10.04 -14.99
CA ASP A 142 -6.33 -10.10 -14.94
C ASP A 142 -6.93 -9.89 -13.54
N PHE A 143 -6.09 -9.63 -12.54
CA PHE A 143 -6.50 -9.47 -11.15
C PHE A 143 -6.16 -8.10 -10.60
N CYS A 144 -7.04 -7.58 -9.75
CA CYS A 144 -6.79 -6.44 -8.89
C CYS A 144 -6.60 -6.91 -7.44
N PHE A 145 -5.60 -6.33 -6.76
CA PHE A 145 -5.54 -6.36 -5.30
C PHE A 145 -6.45 -5.28 -4.77
N VAL A 146 -7.33 -5.66 -3.87
CA VAL A 146 -8.32 -4.73 -3.32
C VAL A 146 -8.30 -4.78 -1.81
N GLN A 147 -8.67 -3.65 -1.22
CA GLN A 147 -8.92 -3.51 0.20
C GLN A 147 -10.40 -3.20 0.42
N THR A 148 -11.02 -3.94 1.31
CA THR A 148 -12.41 -3.78 1.73
C THR A 148 -12.55 -2.72 2.83
N GLY A 149 -13.76 -2.32 3.14
CA GLY A 149 -14.04 -1.34 4.18
C GLY A 149 -13.65 -1.79 5.59
N ASP A 150 -13.57 -3.10 5.86
CA ASP A 150 -13.10 -3.69 7.11
C ASP A 150 -11.58 -3.93 7.14
N SER A 151 -10.85 -3.39 6.16
CA SER A 151 -9.40 -3.53 5.98
C SER A 151 -8.90 -4.91 5.54
N SER A 152 -9.79 -5.83 5.18
CA SER A 152 -9.38 -7.10 4.56
C SER A 152 -8.77 -6.84 3.18
N VAL A 153 -7.73 -7.59 2.84
CA VAL A 153 -7.02 -7.47 1.57
C VAL A 153 -7.07 -8.79 0.84
N GLY A 154 -7.29 -8.73 -0.47
CA GLY A 154 -7.30 -9.91 -1.32
C GLY A 154 -7.33 -9.54 -2.80
N CYS A 155 -7.62 -10.52 -3.63
CA CYS A 155 -7.63 -10.40 -5.08
C CYS A 155 -9.03 -10.64 -5.63
N LEU A 156 -9.44 -9.77 -6.56
CA LEU A 156 -10.60 -9.95 -7.43
C LEU A 156 -10.13 -9.97 -8.89
N MET A 157 -10.88 -10.60 -9.77
CA MET A 157 -10.65 -10.41 -11.21
C MET A 157 -11.04 -8.99 -11.63
N ASN A 158 -10.34 -8.44 -12.63
CA ASN A 158 -10.68 -7.11 -13.17
C ASN A 158 -12.14 -7.05 -13.67
N SER A 159 -12.67 -8.19 -14.16
CA SER A 159 -14.07 -8.31 -14.59
C SER A 159 -15.09 -8.27 -13.45
N GLU A 160 -14.65 -8.41 -12.20
CA GLU A 160 -15.49 -8.34 -10.99
C GLU A 160 -15.52 -6.92 -10.38
N LEU A 161 -14.94 -5.94 -11.08
CA LEU A 161 -14.86 -4.54 -10.66
C LEU A 161 -15.43 -3.59 -11.74
N LYS A 162 -16.04 -2.49 -11.28
CA LYS A 162 -16.57 -1.42 -12.12
C LYS A 162 -16.39 -0.07 -11.44
#